data_5a9ea3bd2309eb707c22ac6e7352025e
#
_entry.id   5a9ea3bd2309eb707c22ac6e7352025e
#
_cell.length_a   1.000
_cell.length_b   1.000
_cell.length_c   1.000
_cell.angle_alpha   90.00
_cell.angle_beta   90.00
_cell.angle_gamma   90.00
#
_symmetry.space_group_name_H-M   'P 1'
#
loop_
_entity.id
_entity.type
_entity.pdbx_description
1 polymer ?
#
loop_
_entity_poly.entity_id
_entity_poly.type
_entity_poly.pdbx_seq_one_letter_code
_entity_poly.pdbx_strand_id
1 'polypeptide(L)'
;ISSSSDSESVAAMVKDNGGIYFVPALSGLGAPYWDPYARGMIIGITRDTNQGHIVRAALESIALQVNDVVKAMSSDMGHELKELRVDGGASANDILLQFQSDILGIPVIRPAVLETTALGAAYFAGLATGFWSSVEEIQGQWESNSLFSPAMDKNTSQTIISKWHQAVKRASAWATEDK
;
A
#
# COMPACT_ATOMS: atom_id res chain seq x y z
N ILE A 1 -19.16 2.67 -5.13
CA ILE A 1 -18.96 1.31 -4.61
C ILE A 1 -19.79 1.12 -3.35
N SER A 2 -20.39 -0.06 -3.17
CA SER A 2 -21.24 -0.35 -2.00
C SER A 2 -20.43 -0.89 -0.82
N SER A 3 -19.29 -1.52 -1.11
CA SER A 3 -18.36 -2.08 -0.13
C SER A 3 -16.91 -1.86 -0.58
N SER A 4 -15.97 -1.87 0.38
CA SER A 4 -14.54 -1.88 0.08
C SER A 4 -14.10 -3.13 -0.72
N SER A 5 -14.80 -4.26 -0.55
CA SER A 5 -14.59 -5.48 -1.33
C SER A 5 -14.89 -5.32 -2.83
N ASP A 6 -15.72 -4.33 -3.22
CA ASP A 6 -16.03 -4.06 -4.63
C ASP A 6 -14.89 -3.33 -5.35
N SER A 7 -13.91 -2.80 -4.59
CA SER A 7 -12.86 -1.92 -5.13
C SER A 7 -12.02 -2.61 -6.21
N GLU A 8 -11.72 -3.89 -6.05
CA GLU A 8 -10.94 -4.64 -7.03
C GLU A 8 -11.69 -4.79 -8.35
N SER A 9 -12.94 -5.23 -8.30
CA SER A 9 -13.77 -5.43 -9.51
C SER A 9 -14.01 -4.11 -10.26
N VAL A 10 -14.19 -3.00 -9.53
CA VAL A 10 -14.37 -1.68 -10.14
C VAL A 10 -13.05 -1.16 -10.74
N ALA A 11 -11.93 -1.34 -10.06
CA ALA A 11 -10.62 -0.98 -10.58
C ALA A 11 -10.22 -1.80 -11.81
N ALA A 12 -10.67 -3.07 -11.89
CA ALA A 12 -10.44 -3.95 -13.04
C ALA A 12 -11.19 -3.52 -14.32
N MET A 13 -12.20 -2.64 -14.21
CA MET A 13 -12.94 -2.12 -15.39
C MET A 13 -12.09 -1.20 -16.27
N VAL A 14 -10.95 -0.74 -15.79
CA VAL A 14 -10.04 0.16 -16.52
C VAL A 14 -8.64 -0.44 -16.57
N LYS A 15 -7.91 -0.10 -17.64
CA LYS A 15 -6.55 -0.60 -17.85
C LYS A 15 -5.54 -0.02 -16.86
N ASP A 16 -5.69 1.26 -16.54
CA ASP A 16 -4.81 2.05 -15.68
C ASP A 16 -5.62 3.13 -14.93
N ASN A 17 -4.97 3.99 -14.20
CA ASN A 17 -5.63 5.06 -13.45
C ASN A 17 -6.01 6.29 -14.30
N GLY A 18 -5.83 6.26 -15.63
CA GLY A 18 -6.13 7.38 -16.52
C GLY A 18 -5.32 8.66 -16.25
N GLY A 19 -4.18 8.55 -15.56
CA GLY A 19 -3.35 9.68 -15.15
C GLY A 19 -3.82 10.37 -13.87
N ILE A 20 -4.78 9.79 -13.14
CA ILE A 20 -5.28 10.29 -11.87
C ILE A 20 -4.35 9.88 -10.74
N TYR A 21 -4.08 10.80 -9.83
CA TYR A 21 -3.43 10.55 -8.55
C TYR A 21 -4.34 10.96 -7.42
N PHE A 22 -4.54 10.04 -6.47
CA PHE A 22 -5.28 10.27 -5.24
C PHE A 22 -4.26 10.38 -4.10
N VAL A 23 -4.22 11.54 -3.40
CA VAL A 23 -3.39 11.74 -2.22
C VAL A 23 -4.27 11.68 -0.99
N PRO A 24 -4.24 10.60 -0.19
CA PRO A 24 -5.17 10.39 0.92
C PRO A 24 -4.69 11.07 2.21
N ALA A 25 -4.33 12.36 2.15
CA ALA A 25 -3.92 13.16 3.29
C ALA A 25 -5.14 13.66 4.10
N LEU A 26 -6.00 12.74 4.58
CA LEU A 26 -7.28 13.09 5.23
C LEU A 26 -7.09 13.86 6.54
N SER A 27 -6.01 13.58 7.26
CA SER A 27 -5.60 14.28 8.50
C SER A 27 -4.15 14.74 8.45
N GLY A 28 -3.64 15.03 7.25
CA GLY A 28 -2.25 15.33 6.99
C GLY A 28 -1.49 14.13 6.42
N LEU A 29 -0.20 14.31 6.19
CA LEU A 29 0.74 13.26 5.75
C LEU A 29 1.68 12.90 6.89
N GLY A 30 1.79 11.60 7.18
CA GLY A 30 2.78 11.03 8.09
C GLY A 30 4.16 10.90 7.43
N ALA A 31 4.94 9.92 7.87
CA ALA A 31 6.26 9.62 7.32
C ALA A 31 6.18 9.34 5.79
N PRO A 32 7.16 9.77 5.01
CA PRO A 32 8.33 10.57 5.39
C PRO A 32 8.09 12.10 5.35
N TYR A 33 6.87 12.55 5.05
CA TYR A 33 6.56 13.96 4.77
C TYR A 33 6.35 14.82 6.01
N TRP A 34 5.72 14.25 7.06
CA TRP A 34 5.42 14.92 8.34
C TRP A 34 4.71 16.27 8.17
N ASP A 35 3.73 16.33 7.26
CA ASP A 35 2.95 17.54 6.96
C ASP A 35 1.53 17.44 7.54
N PRO A 36 1.25 18.05 8.70
CA PRO A 36 -0.09 18.03 9.31
C PRO A 36 -1.09 18.94 8.56
N TYR A 37 -0.60 19.82 7.69
CA TYR A 37 -1.40 20.76 6.93
C TYR A 37 -1.78 20.25 5.53
N ALA A 38 -1.19 19.16 5.06
CA ALA A 38 -1.63 18.52 3.82
C ALA A 38 -3.09 18.06 3.93
N ARG A 39 -3.80 18.10 2.80
CA ARG A 39 -5.19 17.58 2.72
C ARG A 39 -5.34 16.66 1.53
N GLY A 40 -6.35 15.76 1.63
CA GLY A 40 -6.68 14.83 0.56
C GLY A 40 -6.95 15.54 -0.75
N MET A 41 -6.39 14.99 -1.84
CA MET A 41 -6.50 15.59 -3.18
C MET A 41 -6.65 14.51 -4.25
N ILE A 42 -7.46 14.80 -5.25
CA ILE A 42 -7.52 14.04 -6.51
C ILE A 42 -7.08 14.99 -7.62
N ILE A 43 -6.08 14.59 -8.39
CA ILE A 43 -5.53 15.38 -9.50
C ILE A 43 -5.40 14.53 -10.75
N GLY A 44 -5.47 15.15 -11.94
CA GLY A 44 -5.35 14.46 -13.22
C GLY A 44 -6.69 14.08 -13.87
N ILE A 45 -7.82 14.58 -13.35
CA ILE A 45 -9.17 14.33 -13.89
C ILE A 45 -9.28 14.92 -15.29
N THR A 46 -9.80 14.14 -16.23
CA THR A 46 -10.10 14.52 -17.62
C THR A 46 -11.57 14.18 -17.96
N ARG A 47 -12.00 14.45 -19.21
CA ARG A 47 -13.34 14.08 -19.68
C ARG A 47 -13.59 12.58 -19.73
N ASP A 48 -12.54 11.79 -19.90
CA ASP A 48 -12.59 10.31 -20.00
C ASP A 48 -12.54 9.63 -18.64
N THR A 49 -12.36 10.42 -17.57
CA THR A 49 -12.33 9.91 -16.19
C THR A 49 -13.68 9.32 -15.80
N ASN A 50 -13.64 8.09 -15.30
CA ASN A 50 -14.82 7.40 -14.77
C ASN A 50 -14.52 6.82 -13.36
N GLN A 51 -15.51 6.18 -12.77
CA GLN A 51 -15.41 5.60 -11.42
C GLN A 51 -14.25 4.61 -11.28
N GLY A 52 -14.01 3.77 -12.30
CA GLY A 52 -12.91 2.80 -12.29
C GLY A 52 -11.55 3.46 -12.12
N HIS A 53 -11.30 4.56 -12.83
CA HIS A 53 -10.06 5.32 -12.73
C HIS A 53 -9.84 5.89 -11.32
N ILE A 54 -10.91 6.43 -10.70
CA ILE A 54 -10.83 7.01 -9.35
C ILE A 54 -10.56 5.92 -8.31
N VAL A 55 -11.28 4.80 -8.38
CA VAL A 55 -11.09 3.67 -7.46
C VAL A 55 -9.70 3.06 -7.63
N ARG A 56 -9.23 2.90 -8.86
CA ARG A 56 -7.88 2.43 -9.15
C ARG A 56 -6.81 3.37 -8.59
N ALA A 57 -6.94 4.67 -8.81
CA ALA A 57 -6.03 5.66 -8.24
C ALA A 57 -6.01 5.62 -6.70
N ALA A 58 -7.14 5.36 -6.06
CA ALA A 58 -7.21 5.20 -4.61
C ALA A 58 -6.46 3.95 -4.13
N LEU A 59 -6.59 2.80 -4.80
CA LEU A 59 -5.81 1.59 -4.51
C LEU A 59 -4.31 1.82 -4.74
N GLU A 60 -3.95 2.39 -5.88
CA GLU A 60 -2.57 2.69 -6.22
C GLU A 60 -1.91 3.68 -5.25
N SER A 61 -2.69 4.59 -4.64
CA SER A 61 -2.19 5.52 -3.64
C SER A 61 -1.68 4.83 -2.37
N ILE A 62 -2.29 3.71 -1.98
CA ILE A 62 -1.83 2.89 -0.86
C ILE A 62 -0.43 2.36 -1.15
N ALA A 63 -0.24 1.78 -2.32
CA ALA A 63 1.05 1.25 -2.74
C ALA A 63 2.13 2.32 -2.86
N LEU A 64 1.78 3.50 -3.35
CA LEU A 64 2.71 4.63 -3.49
C LEU A 64 3.14 5.19 -2.13
N GLN A 65 2.21 5.30 -1.16
CA GLN A 65 2.57 5.68 0.21
C GLN A 65 3.47 4.63 0.88
N VAL A 66 3.17 3.35 0.71
CA VAL A 66 4.04 2.28 1.22
C VAL A 66 5.43 2.35 0.61
N ASN A 67 5.54 2.63 -0.71
CA ASN A 67 6.84 2.83 -1.36
C ASN A 67 7.65 3.96 -0.70
N ASP A 68 7.02 5.08 -0.40
CA ASP A 68 7.70 6.22 0.23
C ASP A 68 8.23 5.85 1.63
N VAL A 69 7.43 5.15 2.43
CA VAL A 69 7.85 4.66 3.75
C VAL A 69 8.98 3.63 3.62
N VAL A 70 8.85 2.65 2.72
CA VAL A 70 9.88 1.62 2.49
C VAL A 70 11.20 2.24 2.05
N LYS A 71 11.16 3.26 1.19
CA LYS A 71 12.36 3.98 0.76
C LYS A 71 13.02 4.74 1.92
N ALA A 72 12.25 5.38 2.77
CA ALA A 72 12.77 6.02 3.97
C ALA A 72 13.41 5.01 4.92
N MET A 73 12.73 3.88 5.19
CA MET A 73 13.25 2.80 6.03
C MET A 73 14.55 2.20 5.45
N SER A 74 14.60 1.94 4.14
CA SER A 74 15.80 1.42 3.47
C SER A 74 16.98 2.39 3.60
N SER A 75 16.71 3.70 3.49
CA SER A 75 17.72 4.73 3.70
C SER A 75 18.28 4.72 5.13
N ASP A 76 17.40 4.58 6.13
CA ASP A 76 17.80 4.54 7.54
C ASP A 76 18.56 3.26 7.89
N MET A 77 18.17 2.13 7.33
CA MET A 77 18.81 0.83 7.53
C MET A 77 20.13 0.67 6.76
N GLY A 78 20.35 1.47 5.71
CA GLY A 78 21.51 1.35 4.81
C GLY A 78 21.45 0.15 3.85
N HIS A 79 20.33 -0.52 3.71
CA HIS A 79 20.13 -1.61 2.75
C HIS A 79 18.69 -1.69 2.25
N GLU A 80 18.51 -2.22 1.04
CA GLU A 80 17.19 -2.43 0.44
C GLU A 80 16.49 -3.65 1.03
N LEU A 81 15.15 -3.61 1.09
CA LEU A 81 14.34 -4.77 1.42
C LEU A 81 14.38 -5.79 0.27
N LYS A 82 14.36 -7.07 0.60
CA LYS A 82 14.35 -8.16 -0.38
C LYS A 82 12.95 -8.63 -0.74
N GLU A 83 12.00 -8.48 0.17
CA GLU A 83 10.60 -8.84 0.02
C GLU A 83 9.75 -7.98 0.95
N LEU A 84 8.46 -7.85 0.66
CA LEU A 84 7.46 -7.25 1.54
C LEU A 84 6.38 -8.28 1.87
N ARG A 85 6.16 -8.54 3.16
CA ARG A 85 5.03 -9.34 3.64
C ARG A 85 3.89 -8.42 4.04
N VAL A 86 2.69 -8.75 3.59
CA VAL A 86 1.49 -7.90 3.77
C VAL A 86 0.37 -8.70 4.42
N ASP A 87 -0.48 -8.02 5.20
CA ASP A 87 -1.63 -8.61 5.87
C ASP A 87 -2.80 -7.61 5.97
N GLY A 88 -3.86 -8.02 6.64
CA GLY A 88 -5.08 -7.23 6.80
C GLY A 88 -5.99 -7.23 5.58
N GLY A 89 -7.17 -6.64 5.72
CA GLY A 89 -8.24 -6.71 4.72
C GLY A 89 -7.86 -6.16 3.33
N ALA A 90 -7.04 -5.13 3.25
CA ALA A 90 -6.60 -4.56 1.98
C ALA A 90 -5.69 -5.52 1.18
N SER A 91 -4.99 -6.42 1.86
CA SER A 91 -4.12 -7.42 1.21
C SER A 91 -4.88 -8.50 0.45
N ALA A 92 -6.20 -8.58 0.58
CA ALA A 92 -7.04 -9.44 -0.24
C ALA A 92 -7.14 -8.99 -1.71
N ASN A 93 -6.78 -7.73 -2.01
CA ASN A 93 -6.91 -7.13 -3.35
C ASN A 93 -5.66 -7.42 -4.20
N ASP A 94 -5.81 -8.24 -5.23
CA ASP A 94 -4.71 -8.66 -6.10
C ASP A 94 -4.18 -7.51 -6.97
N ILE A 95 -5.03 -6.58 -7.42
CA ILE A 95 -4.61 -5.40 -8.18
C ILE A 95 -3.70 -4.52 -7.34
N LEU A 96 -4.04 -4.31 -6.07
CA LEU A 96 -3.22 -3.54 -5.14
C LEU A 96 -1.86 -4.22 -4.93
N LEU A 97 -1.84 -5.53 -4.66
CA LEU A 97 -0.59 -6.23 -4.35
C LEU A 97 0.34 -6.37 -5.55
N GLN A 98 -0.22 -6.59 -6.76
CA GLN A 98 0.59 -6.58 -7.98
C GLN A 98 1.20 -5.19 -8.21
N PHE A 99 0.40 -4.14 -8.11
CA PHE A 99 0.91 -2.78 -8.26
C PHE A 99 1.93 -2.42 -7.16
N GLN A 100 1.72 -2.89 -5.92
CA GLN A 100 2.68 -2.73 -4.82
C GLN A 100 4.04 -3.37 -5.16
N SER A 101 4.03 -4.59 -5.68
CA SER A 101 5.25 -5.28 -6.13
C SER A 101 5.94 -4.54 -7.28
N ASP A 102 5.16 -4.07 -8.25
CA ASP A 102 5.65 -3.32 -9.42
C ASP A 102 6.34 -2.00 -9.02
N ILE A 103 5.74 -1.25 -8.10
CA ILE A 103 6.26 0.03 -7.63
C ILE A 103 7.49 -0.14 -6.76
N LEU A 104 7.50 -1.13 -5.86
CA LEU A 104 8.65 -1.42 -5.00
C LEU A 104 9.81 -2.06 -5.77
N GLY A 105 9.52 -2.80 -6.84
CA GLY A 105 10.51 -3.60 -7.58
C GLY A 105 11.00 -4.83 -6.80
N ILE A 106 10.23 -5.30 -5.81
CA ILE A 106 10.53 -6.49 -5.00
C ILE A 106 9.28 -7.36 -4.87
N PRO A 107 9.43 -8.66 -4.55
CA PRO A 107 8.30 -9.55 -4.29
C PRO A 107 7.44 -9.06 -3.12
N VAL A 108 6.11 -9.18 -3.27
CA VAL A 108 5.12 -8.98 -2.22
C VAL A 108 4.47 -10.34 -1.92
N ILE A 109 4.44 -10.71 -0.65
CA ILE A 109 3.98 -12.02 -0.19
C ILE A 109 2.76 -11.85 0.70
N ARG A 110 1.65 -12.50 0.32
CA ARG A 110 0.43 -12.56 1.11
C ARG A 110 0.39 -13.89 1.87
N PRO A 111 0.18 -13.91 3.20
CA PRO A 111 0.04 -15.14 3.98
C PRO A 111 -1.32 -15.80 3.75
N ALA A 112 -1.44 -17.07 4.16
CA ALA A 112 -2.71 -17.80 4.13
C ALA A 112 -3.73 -17.20 5.11
N VAL A 113 -3.27 -16.72 6.25
CA VAL A 113 -4.10 -16.04 7.27
C VAL A 113 -3.89 -14.54 7.16
N LEU A 114 -4.95 -13.78 6.82
CA LEU A 114 -4.88 -12.33 6.63
C LEU A 114 -5.00 -11.54 7.95
N GLU A 115 -5.61 -12.12 8.98
CA GLU A 115 -5.82 -11.48 10.29
C GLU A 115 -4.65 -11.76 11.23
N THR A 116 -3.46 -11.29 10.88
CA THR A 116 -2.22 -11.59 11.62
C THR A 116 -2.17 -10.94 12.99
N THR A 117 -2.88 -9.83 13.22
CA THR A 117 -2.98 -9.21 14.55
C THR A 117 -3.68 -10.13 15.55
N ALA A 118 -4.83 -10.71 15.17
CA ALA A 118 -5.54 -11.68 16.00
C ALA A 118 -4.72 -12.96 16.19
N LEU A 119 -4.07 -13.43 15.12
CA LEU A 119 -3.19 -14.59 15.15
C LEU A 119 -2.00 -14.37 16.09
N GLY A 120 -1.38 -13.19 16.07
CA GLY A 120 -0.29 -12.83 16.97
C GLY A 120 -0.72 -12.87 18.44
N ALA A 121 -1.90 -12.34 18.76
CA ALA A 121 -2.46 -12.44 20.11
C ALA A 121 -2.69 -13.90 20.55
N ALA A 122 -3.19 -14.75 19.62
CA ALA A 122 -3.37 -16.18 19.87
C ALA A 122 -2.01 -16.88 20.11
N TYR A 123 -0.98 -16.54 19.35
CA TYR A 123 0.35 -17.08 19.53
C TYR A 123 0.94 -16.74 20.92
N PHE A 124 0.82 -15.49 21.37
CA PHE A 124 1.26 -15.11 22.71
C PHE A 124 0.51 -15.86 23.80
N ALA A 125 -0.82 -15.99 23.68
CA ALA A 125 -1.63 -16.76 24.62
C ALA A 125 -1.23 -18.24 24.63
N GLY A 126 -1.01 -18.83 23.46
CA GLY A 126 -0.60 -20.22 23.32
C GLY A 126 0.80 -20.51 23.90
N LEU A 127 1.76 -19.60 23.71
CA LEU A 127 3.07 -19.71 24.36
C LEU A 127 2.94 -19.63 25.89
N ALA A 128 2.15 -18.69 26.40
CA ALA A 128 1.96 -18.51 27.83
C ALA A 128 1.27 -19.71 28.50
N THR A 129 0.40 -20.43 27.78
CA THR A 129 -0.30 -21.61 28.30
C THR A 129 0.41 -22.92 28.00
N GLY A 130 1.51 -22.90 27.25
CA GLY A 130 2.25 -24.10 26.85
C GLY A 130 1.59 -24.88 25.71
N PHE A 131 0.66 -24.27 24.95
CA PHE A 131 0.07 -24.87 23.75
C PHE A 131 1.12 -24.99 22.62
N TRP A 132 1.97 -23.96 22.44
CA TRP A 132 3.19 -24.01 21.66
C TRP A 132 4.40 -23.96 22.57
N SER A 133 5.39 -24.77 22.27
CA SER A 133 6.57 -24.93 23.10
C SER A 133 7.61 -23.80 22.88
N SER A 134 7.60 -23.19 21.71
CA SER A 134 8.56 -22.14 21.34
C SER A 134 8.10 -21.27 20.17
N VAL A 135 8.81 -20.15 19.97
CA VAL A 135 8.60 -19.24 18.83
C VAL A 135 8.96 -19.92 17.50
N GLU A 136 9.96 -20.79 17.51
CA GLU A 136 10.40 -21.54 16.31
C GLU A 136 9.31 -22.49 15.81
N GLU A 137 8.56 -23.11 16.72
CA GLU A 137 7.41 -23.95 16.36
C GLU A 137 6.33 -23.12 15.65
N ILE A 138 6.06 -21.90 16.13
CA ILE A 138 5.11 -20.97 15.50
C ILE A 138 5.62 -20.50 14.14
N GLN A 139 6.91 -20.18 14.02
CA GLN A 139 7.51 -19.76 12.75
C GLN A 139 7.38 -20.84 11.66
N GLY A 140 7.44 -22.10 12.04
CA GLY A 140 7.23 -23.24 11.15
C GLY A 140 5.80 -23.37 10.62
N GLN A 141 4.83 -22.70 11.22
CA GLN A 141 3.41 -22.70 10.78
C GLN A 141 3.08 -21.60 9.77
N TRP A 142 4.03 -20.70 9.51
CA TRP A 142 3.79 -19.62 8.56
C TRP A 142 3.72 -20.16 7.12
N GLU A 143 2.59 -19.95 6.45
CA GLU A 143 2.35 -20.36 5.07
C GLU A 143 2.04 -19.14 4.20
N SER A 144 2.64 -19.10 3.01
CA SER A 144 2.30 -18.13 1.98
C SER A 144 1.10 -18.61 1.18
N ASN A 145 0.15 -17.71 0.92
CA ASN A 145 -0.97 -17.96 0.00
C ASN A 145 -0.63 -17.54 -1.43
N SER A 146 -0.05 -16.35 -1.58
CA SER A 146 0.21 -15.76 -2.89
C SER A 146 1.51 -14.98 -2.91
N LEU A 147 2.21 -15.05 -4.05
CA LEU A 147 3.43 -14.30 -4.34
C LEU A 147 3.18 -13.41 -5.56
N PHE A 148 3.38 -12.12 -5.41
CA PHE A 148 3.34 -11.13 -6.48
C PHE A 148 4.76 -10.70 -6.81
N SER A 149 5.17 -10.91 -8.04
CA SER A 149 6.51 -10.53 -8.52
C SER A 149 6.42 -9.30 -9.41
N PRO A 150 7.44 -8.40 -9.40
CA PRO A 150 7.45 -7.23 -10.26
C PRO A 150 7.31 -7.61 -11.74
N ALA A 151 6.35 -7.03 -12.42
CA ALA A 151 6.06 -7.23 -13.85
C ALA A 151 6.17 -5.93 -14.66
N MET A 152 6.11 -4.76 -14.00
CA MET A 152 6.23 -3.45 -14.64
C MET A 152 7.71 -3.13 -14.91
N ASP A 153 8.00 -2.53 -16.07
CA ASP A 153 9.35 -2.05 -16.33
C ASP A 153 9.74 -0.87 -15.42
N LYS A 154 11.04 -0.76 -15.14
CA LYS A 154 11.58 0.21 -14.19
C LYS A 154 11.34 1.65 -14.61
N ASN A 155 11.33 1.98 -15.89
CA ASN A 155 11.13 3.36 -16.36
C ASN A 155 9.68 3.78 -16.11
N THR A 156 8.72 2.87 -16.36
CA THR A 156 7.30 3.09 -16.07
C THR A 156 7.06 3.31 -14.59
N SER A 157 7.58 2.45 -13.72
CA SER A 157 7.41 2.61 -12.26
C SER A 157 8.03 3.92 -11.76
N GLN A 158 9.21 4.30 -12.22
CA GLN A 158 9.83 5.57 -11.88
C GLN A 158 9.04 6.79 -12.36
N THR A 159 8.43 6.71 -13.54
CA THR A 159 7.55 7.77 -14.05
C THR A 159 6.33 7.95 -13.17
N ILE A 160 5.69 6.84 -12.75
CA ILE A 160 4.55 6.86 -11.84
C ILE A 160 4.94 7.48 -10.50
N ILE A 161 6.05 7.04 -9.90
CA ILE A 161 6.56 7.57 -8.63
C ILE A 161 6.86 9.07 -8.73
N SER A 162 7.48 9.51 -9.82
CA SER A 162 7.76 10.94 -10.04
C SER A 162 6.50 11.78 -10.08
N LYS A 163 5.45 11.32 -10.76
CA LYS A 163 4.15 11.99 -10.82
C LYS A 163 3.43 11.96 -9.46
N TRP A 164 3.54 10.85 -8.73
CA TRP A 164 3.04 10.74 -7.36
C TRP A 164 3.64 11.83 -6.46
N HIS A 165 4.96 11.97 -6.46
CA HIS A 165 5.64 13.02 -5.66
C HIS A 165 5.21 14.43 -6.09
N GLN A 166 4.90 14.65 -7.38
CA GLN A 166 4.34 15.92 -7.82
C GLN A 166 2.92 16.15 -7.28
N ALA A 167 2.09 15.10 -7.18
CA ALA A 167 0.76 15.19 -6.59
C ALA A 167 0.84 15.46 -5.08
N VAL A 168 1.69 14.73 -4.36
CA VAL A 168 1.94 14.96 -2.93
C VAL A 168 2.38 16.40 -2.67
N LYS A 169 3.33 16.92 -3.46
CA LYS A 169 3.79 18.32 -3.32
C LYS A 169 2.66 19.34 -3.50
N ARG A 170 1.64 19.03 -4.31
CA ARG A 170 0.48 19.92 -4.51
C ARG A 170 -0.54 19.82 -3.38
N ALA A 171 -0.60 18.68 -2.69
CA ALA A 171 -1.45 18.46 -1.53
C ALA A 171 -0.85 19.00 -0.23
N SER A 172 0.48 19.24 -0.22
CA SER A 172 1.20 19.72 0.95
C SER A 172 0.81 21.15 1.32
N ALA A 173 0.83 21.46 2.63
CA ALA A 173 0.55 22.76 3.21
C ALA A 173 -0.76 23.41 2.72
N TRP A 174 -1.77 22.59 2.37
CA TRP A 174 -3.06 23.05 1.88
C TRP A 174 -3.83 23.83 2.92
N ALA A 175 -3.89 23.34 4.17
CA ALA A 175 -4.52 24.03 5.28
C ALA A 175 -3.47 24.99 5.89
N THR A 176 -3.72 26.27 5.80
CA THR A 176 -2.95 27.27 6.56
C THR A 176 -3.42 27.28 8.01
N GLU A 177 -2.50 27.58 8.95
CA GLU A 177 -2.94 27.97 10.30
C GLU A 177 -3.83 29.22 10.13
N ASP A 178 -5.12 29.09 10.49
CA ASP A 178 -5.96 30.25 10.70
C ASP A 178 -5.37 31.02 11.89
N LYS A 179 -4.73 32.15 11.59
CA LYS A 179 -4.19 33.08 12.59
C LYS A 179 -5.32 33.86 13.24
#